data_8825bc5b97ae105ca14dbae48d64a78f
#
_entry.id   8825bc5b97ae105ca14dbae48d64a78f
#
_cell.length_a   1.000
_cell.length_b   1.000
_cell.length_c   1.000
_cell.angle_alpha   90.00
_cell.angle_beta   90.00
_cell.angle_gamma   90.00
#
_symmetry.space_group_name_H-M   'P 1'
#
loop_
_entity.id
_entity.type
_entity.pdbx_description
1 polymer ?
#
loop_
_entity_poly.entity_id
_entity_poly.type
_entity_poly.pdbx_seq_one_letter_code
_entity_poly.pdbx_strand_id
1 'polypeptide(L)'
;MPLRPASTTQPAPLCADGHPTLLPAALVQAYRQAWYDVALPARAAASRLQVDVHSPALQHAMQQCGARQACLLTACNPLGAALSPADNERRMQALRVALQQDGWSWAPAQGRDPQGEWPDEDSLLVWHMGPTQSRAWGRHWEQNAVLTVGSDAVPRLLLLR
;
A
#
# COMPACT_ATOMS: atom_id res chain seq x y z
N MET A 1 45.66 -11.98 -11.11
CA MET A 1 44.41 -12.38 -10.44
C MET A 1 43.45 -11.22 -10.48
N PRO A 2 42.33 -11.32 -11.16
CA PRO A 2 41.36 -10.25 -11.12
C PRO A 2 40.64 -10.29 -9.76
N LEU A 3 40.65 -9.16 -9.05
CA LEU A 3 39.88 -8.94 -7.83
C LEU A 3 38.39 -9.08 -8.16
N ARG A 4 37.73 -10.04 -7.53
CA ARG A 4 36.25 -10.11 -7.53
C ARG A 4 35.71 -8.79 -6.98
N PRO A 5 34.74 -8.16 -7.63
CA PRO A 5 34.06 -7.04 -7.00
C PRO A 5 33.36 -7.54 -5.74
N ALA A 6 33.61 -6.88 -4.63
CA ALA A 6 32.89 -7.12 -3.40
C ALA A 6 31.39 -6.90 -3.70
N SER A 7 30.60 -7.96 -3.59
CA SER A 7 29.14 -7.85 -3.58
C SER A 7 28.77 -6.99 -2.38
N THR A 8 28.50 -5.73 -2.62
CA THR A 8 27.88 -4.84 -1.62
C THR A 8 26.47 -5.35 -1.42
N THR A 9 26.30 -6.30 -0.52
CA THR A 9 24.98 -6.74 -0.09
C THR A 9 24.36 -5.55 0.64
N GLN A 10 23.46 -4.84 -0.03
CA GLN A 10 22.68 -3.80 0.62
C GLN A 10 21.94 -4.42 1.81
N PRO A 11 21.97 -3.79 3.00
CA PRO A 11 21.25 -4.31 4.15
C PRO A 11 19.76 -4.41 3.82
N ALA A 12 19.10 -5.45 4.36
CA ALA A 12 17.66 -5.64 4.17
C ALA A 12 16.90 -4.40 4.69
N PRO A 13 15.85 -3.96 3.98
CA PRO A 13 15.02 -2.87 4.45
C PRO A 13 14.44 -3.17 5.84
N LEU A 14 14.24 -2.13 6.64
CA LEU A 14 13.65 -2.27 7.96
C LEU A 14 12.12 -2.34 7.86
N CYS A 15 11.52 -3.20 8.68
CA CYS A 15 10.08 -3.20 8.89
C CYS A 15 9.65 -2.12 9.89
N ALA A 16 8.35 -1.96 10.09
CA ALA A 16 7.76 -0.95 10.97
C ALA A 16 8.26 -0.99 12.42
N ASP A 17 8.77 -2.13 12.87
CA ASP A 17 9.34 -2.30 14.21
C ASP A 17 10.84 -2.03 14.28
N GLY A 18 11.47 -1.60 13.20
CA GLY A 18 12.91 -1.33 13.12
C GLY A 18 13.79 -2.56 12.95
N HIS A 19 13.22 -3.74 12.77
CA HIS A 19 13.96 -4.97 12.46
C HIS A 19 14.12 -5.15 10.95
N PRO A 20 15.14 -5.87 10.47
CA PRO A 20 15.24 -6.24 9.07
C PRO A 20 13.99 -7.00 8.62
N THR A 21 13.48 -6.68 7.44
CA THR A 21 12.30 -7.35 6.91
C THR A 21 12.56 -8.83 6.63
N LEU A 22 11.54 -9.67 6.86
CA LEU A 22 11.54 -11.07 6.47
C LEU A 22 11.10 -11.29 5.02
N LEU A 23 10.65 -10.23 4.34
CA LEU A 23 10.17 -10.31 2.97
C LEU A 23 11.33 -10.47 1.99
N PRO A 24 11.17 -11.32 0.95
CA PRO A 24 12.16 -11.41 -0.12
C PRO A 24 12.39 -10.05 -0.80
N ALA A 25 13.64 -9.74 -1.11
CA ALA A 25 14.00 -8.46 -1.75
C ALA A 25 13.23 -8.22 -3.06
N ALA A 26 12.99 -9.27 -3.85
CA ALA A 26 12.21 -9.18 -5.09
C ALA A 26 10.75 -8.76 -4.83
N LEU A 27 10.14 -9.21 -3.73
CA LEU A 27 8.78 -8.84 -3.35
C LEU A 27 8.71 -7.37 -2.90
N VAL A 28 9.67 -6.93 -2.09
CA VAL A 28 9.78 -5.51 -1.68
C VAL A 28 9.93 -4.62 -2.91
N GLN A 29 10.77 -5.03 -3.86
CA GLN A 29 10.97 -4.30 -5.11
C GLN A 29 9.69 -4.27 -5.96
N ALA A 30 8.95 -5.36 -6.04
CA ALA A 30 7.65 -5.41 -6.72
C ALA A 30 6.66 -4.40 -6.13
N TYR A 31 6.57 -4.31 -4.80
CA TYR A 31 5.74 -3.29 -4.13
C TYR A 31 6.18 -1.85 -4.46
N ARG A 32 7.47 -1.59 -4.53
CA ARG A 32 8.00 -0.27 -4.85
C ARG A 32 7.73 0.14 -6.30
N GLN A 33 7.70 -0.80 -7.22
CA GLN A 33 7.49 -0.58 -8.65
C GLN A 33 6.02 -0.61 -9.05
N ALA A 34 5.15 -1.14 -8.20
CA ALA A 34 3.73 -1.24 -8.48
C ALA A 34 3.08 0.14 -8.72
N TRP A 35 2.03 0.13 -9.48
CA TRP A 35 1.13 1.27 -9.65
C TRP A 35 -0.08 1.11 -8.71
N TYR A 36 -0.54 2.23 -8.17
CA TYR A 36 -1.72 2.25 -7.31
C TYR A 36 -2.68 3.28 -7.87
N ASP A 37 -3.68 2.79 -8.60
CA ASP A 37 -4.68 3.64 -9.26
C ASP A 37 -5.81 3.90 -8.26
N VAL A 38 -6.09 5.17 -7.95
CA VAL A 38 -7.06 5.59 -6.94
C VAL A 38 -8.15 6.44 -7.57
N ALA A 39 -9.41 6.09 -7.31
CA ALA A 39 -10.58 6.87 -7.69
C ALA A 39 -10.74 8.06 -6.74
N LEU A 40 -9.95 9.11 -6.95
CA LEU A 40 -10.00 10.31 -6.12
C LEU A 40 -11.30 11.09 -6.33
N PRO A 41 -11.85 11.74 -5.29
CA PRO A 41 -13.04 12.57 -5.40
C PRO A 41 -12.91 13.67 -6.47
N ALA A 42 -14.00 13.99 -7.14
CA ALA A 42 -14.10 15.03 -8.17
C ALA A 42 -13.21 14.82 -9.41
N ARG A 43 -12.72 13.59 -9.64
CA ARG A 43 -11.95 13.25 -10.84
C ARG A 43 -12.65 12.13 -11.62
N ALA A 44 -12.77 12.33 -12.95
CA ALA A 44 -13.41 11.36 -13.83
C ALA A 44 -12.56 10.10 -14.05
N ALA A 45 -11.23 10.25 -14.04
CA ALA A 45 -10.28 9.15 -14.21
C ALA A 45 -9.53 8.87 -12.92
N ALA A 46 -9.15 7.60 -12.71
CA ALA A 46 -8.29 7.21 -11.61
C ALA A 46 -6.94 7.96 -11.68
N SER A 47 -6.41 8.29 -10.51
CA SER A 47 -5.08 8.90 -10.37
C SER A 47 -4.08 7.85 -9.97
N ARG A 48 -2.98 7.75 -10.72
CA ARG A 48 -1.91 6.80 -10.45
C ARG A 48 -0.95 7.32 -9.40
N LEU A 49 -0.79 6.54 -8.34
CA LEU A 49 0.20 6.78 -7.30
C LEU A 49 1.37 5.82 -7.47
N GLN A 50 2.55 6.27 -7.08
CA GLN A 50 3.78 5.47 -7.05
C GLN A 50 4.51 5.71 -5.73
N VAL A 51 5.19 4.68 -5.23
CA VAL A 51 5.99 4.78 -4.01
C VAL A 51 7.08 5.83 -4.17
N ASP A 52 7.26 6.67 -3.17
CA ASP A 52 8.24 7.75 -3.08
C ASP A 52 8.08 8.86 -4.14
N VAL A 53 6.94 8.93 -4.82
CA VAL A 53 6.64 9.96 -5.82
C VAL A 53 5.50 10.86 -5.33
N HIS A 54 5.72 12.16 -5.28
CA HIS A 54 4.70 13.14 -4.94
C HIS A 54 3.56 13.12 -5.96
N SER A 55 2.31 13.15 -5.47
CA SER A 55 1.11 13.19 -6.30
C SER A 55 0.33 14.51 -6.09
N PRO A 56 0.38 15.44 -7.04
CA PRO A 56 -0.42 16.68 -6.95
C PRO A 56 -1.92 16.41 -6.86
N ALA A 57 -2.42 15.40 -7.55
CA ALA A 57 -3.83 15.02 -7.50
C ALA A 57 -4.24 14.53 -6.12
N LEU A 58 -3.40 13.70 -5.48
CA LEU A 58 -3.62 13.23 -4.12
C LEU A 58 -3.56 14.39 -3.12
N GLN A 59 -2.57 15.28 -3.25
CA GLN A 59 -2.44 16.46 -2.40
C GLN A 59 -3.70 17.33 -2.44
N HIS A 60 -4.21 17.58 -3.63
CA HIS A 60 -5.45 18.34 -3.80
C HIS A 60 -6.65 17.66 -3.14
N ALA A 61 -6.82 16.35 -3.35
CA ALA A 61 -7.89 15.58 -2.73
C ALA A 61 -7.79 15.57 -1.20
N MET A 62 -6.59 15.41 -0.65
CA MET A 62 -6.35 15.47 0.80
C MET A 62 -6.72 16.85 1.37
N GLN A 63 -6.34 17.92 0.69
CA GLN A 63 -6.72 19.30 1.10
C GLN A 63 -8.23 19.49 1.10
N GLN A 64 -8.92 19.01 0.07
CA GLN A 64 -10.39 19.13 -0.03
C GLN A 64 -11.12 18.37 1.08
N CYS A 65 -10.67 17.20 1.50
CA CYS A 65 -11.30 16.46 2.58
C CYS A 65 -10.69 16.74 3.96
N GLY A 66 -9.73 17.66 4.07
CA GLY A 66 -9.08 18.01 5.32
C GLY A 66 -8.17 16.92 5.88
N ALA A 67 -7.77 15.95 5.06
CA ALA A 67 -6.91 14.85 5.48
C ALA A 67 -5.44 15.27 5.47
N ARG A 68 -4.74 15.00 6.56
CA ARG A 68 -3.28 15.18 6.68
C ARG A 68 -2.50 13.90 6.48
N GLN A 69 -3.20 12.78 6.49
CA GLN A 69 -2.64 11.44 6.39
C GLN A 69 -3.62 10.55 5.63
N ALA A 70 -3.12 9.51 5.01
CA ALA A 70 -3.92 8.46 4.40
C ALA A 70 -3.15 7.15 4.38
N CYS A 71 -3.86 6.05 4.21
CA CYS A 71 -3.28 4.73 4.09
C CYS A 71 -3.90 3.98 2.91
N LEU A 72 -3.08 3.43 2.04
CA LEU A 72 -3.55 2.48 1.04
C LEU A 72 -3.47 1.07 1.62
N LEU A 73 -4.62 0.42 1.74
CA LEU A 73 -4.81 -0.83 2.45
C LEU A 73 -5.62 -1.81 1.59
N THR A 74 -5.25 -3.07 1.65
CA THR A 74 -6.01 -4.17 1.06
C THR A 74 -6.22 -5.29 2.08
N ALA A 75 -7.20 -6.16 1.83
CA ALA A 75 -7.39 -7.40 2.55
C ALA A 75 -7.14 -8.63 1.66
N CYS A 76 -6.78 -8.40 0.39
CA CYS A 76 -6.50 -9.46 -0.57
C CYS A 76 -5.22 -10.22 -0.20
N ASN A 77 -5.15 -11.48 -0.62
CA ASN A 77 -3.94 -12.32 -0.63
C ASN A 77 -3.13 -12.25 0.68
N PRO A 78 -3.71 -12.68 1.81
CA PRO A 78 -3.08 -12.55 3.13
C PRO A 78 -1.71 -13.18 3.16
N LEU A 79 -0.74 -12.48 3.71
CA LEU A 79 0.69 -12.89 3.80
C LEU A 79 1.30 -13.29 2.44
N GLY A 80 0.76 -12.76 1.33
CA GLY A 80 1.19 -13.07 -0.02
C GLY A 80 0.66 -14.39 -0.58
N ALA A 81 -0.24 -15.07 0.13
CA ALA A 81 -0.89 -16.29 -0.36
C ALA A 81 -1.98 -15.94 -1.36
N ALA A 82 -1.82 -16.33 -2.63
CA ALA A 82 -2.82 -16.07 -3.66
C ALA A 82 -4.13 -16.79 -3.34
N LEU A 83 -5.21 -16.01 -3.18
CA LEU A 83 -6.56 -16.51 -3.00
C LEU A 83 -7.37 -16.44 -4.30
N SER A 84 -8.49 -17.16 -4.33
CA SER A 84 -9.45 -17.02 -5.43
C SER A 84 -10.02 -15.59 -5.49
N PRO A 85 -10.48 -15.11 -6.66
CA PRO A 85 -11.15 -13.82 -6.76
C PRO A 85 -12.36 -13.69 -5.80
N ALA A 86 -13.13 -14.77 -5.61
CA ALA A 86 -14.26 -14.78 -4.70
C ALA A 86 -13.86 -14.66 -3.23
N ASP A 87 -12.75 -15.29 -2.83
CA ASP A 87 -12.23 -15.19 -1.47
C ASP A 87 -11.68 -13.78 -1.20
N ASN A 88 -10.96 -13.21 -2.15
CA ASN A 88 -10.47 -11.85 -2.06
C ASN A 88 -11.63 -10.84 -1.97
N GLU A 89 -12.69 -11.00 -2.76
CA GLU A 89 -13.87 -10.13 -2.68
C GLU A 89 -14.56 -10.23 -1.31
N ARG A 90 -14.70 -11.43 -0.75
CA ARG A 90 -15.24 -11.60 0.62
C ARG A 90 -14.39 -10.87 1.66
N ARG A 91 -13.08 -10.96 1.57
CA ARG A 91 -12.15 -10.27 2.47
C ARG A 91 -12.24 -8.75 2.30
N MET A 92 -12.30 -8.25 1.07
CA MET A 92 -12.45 -6.82 0.80
C MET A 92 -13.79 -6.28 1.31
N GLN A 93 -14.87 -7.04 1.16
CA GLN A 93 -16.17 -6.67 1.73
C GLN A 93 -16.12 -6.60 3.26
N ALA A 94 -15.48 -7.56 3.91
CA ALA A 94 -15.29 -7.54 5.36
C ALA A 94 -14.44 -6.33 5.81
N LEU A 95 -13.40 -5.98 5.06
CA LEU A 95 -12.59 -4.79 5.32
C LEU A 95 -13.43 -3.50 5.23
N ARG A 96 -14.26 -3.35 4.18
CA ARG A 96 -15.15 -2.19 4.03
C ARG A 96 -16.11 -2.05 5.20
N VAL A 97 -16.71 -3.17 5.63
CA VAL A 97 -17.62 -3.19 6.79
C VAL A 97 -16.89 -2.77 8.07
N ALA A 98 -15.71 -3.32 8.33
CA ALA A 98 -14.91 -2.98 9.50
C ALA A 98 -14.51 -1.50 9.52
N LEU A 99 -14.05 -0.97 8.39
CA LEU A 99 -13.72 0.45 8.26
C LEU A 99 -14.94 1.35 8.51
N GLN A 100 -16.09 0.99 7.97
CA GLN A 100 -17.33 1.73 8.17
C GLN A 100 -17.77 1.73 9.63
N GLN A 101 -17.68 0.58 10.31
CA GLN A 101 -18.01 0.46 11.74
C GLN A 101 -17.13 1.33 12.63
N ASP A 102 -15.86 1.46 12.27
CA ASP A 102 -14.90 2.29 13.00
C ASP A 102 -14.91 3.77 12.54
N GLY A 103 -15.80 4.15 11.63
CA GLY A 103 -15.99 5.53 11.20
C GLY A 103 -14.97 6.04 10.18
N TRP A 104 -14.21 5.15 9.54
CA TRP A 104 -13.28 5.51 8.48
C TRP A 104 -14.00 5.77 7.16
N SER A 105 -13.49 6.72 6.39
CA SER A 105 -13.88 6.95 5.00
C SER A 105 -12.70 6.62 4.06
N TRP A 106 -13.01 6.26 2.83
CA TRP A 106 -12.01 5.84 1.85
C TRP A 106 -12.41 6.16 0.41
N ALA A 107 -11.42 6.09 -0.47
CA ALA A 107 -11.61 6.06 -1.91
C ALA A 107 -11.24 4.67 -2.45
N PRO A 108 -11.98 4.13 -3.44
CA PRO A 108 -11.59 2.89 -4.12
C PRO A 108 -10.23 3.02 -4.78
N ALA A 109 -9.46 1.94 -4.73
CA ALA A 109 -8.14 1.88 -5.34
C ALA A 109 -7.87 0.49 -5.90
N GLN A 110 -6.82 0.38 -6.69
CA GLN A 110 -6.37 -0.89 -7.26
C GLN A 110 -4.84 -0.90 -7.38
N GLY A 111 -4.21 -1.93 -6.81
CA GLY A 111 -2.80 -2.21 -7.04
C GLY A 111 -2.61 -2.90 -8.39
N ARG A 112 -1.61 -2.48 -9.16
CA ARG A 112 -1.32 -2.99 -10.50
C ARG A 112 0.15 -3.24 -10.69
N ASP A 113 0.47 -4.35 -11.32
CA ASP A 113 1.82 -4.63 -11.77
C ASP A 113 2.06 -4.00 -13.15
N PRO A 114 3.05 -3.09 -13.29
CA PRO A 114 3.40 -2.50 -14.58
C PRO A 114 3.77 -3.54 -15.66
N GLN A 115 4.26 -4.70 -15.24
CA GLN A 115 4.70 -5.79 -16.14
C GLN A 115 3.60 -6.81 -16.41
N GLY A 116 2.48 -6.75 -15.66
CA GLY A 116 1.36 -7.67 -15.83
C GLY A 116 1.64 -9.10 -15.38
N GLU A 117 2.67 -9.32 -14.56
CA GLU A 117 3.00 -10.64 -14.00
C GLU A 117 2.08 -11.04 -12.85
N TRP A 118 1.47 -10.06 -12.20
CA TRP A 118 0.55 -10.23 -11.07
C TRP A 118 -0.84 -9.71 -11.44
N PRO A 119 -1.92 -10.38 -11.01
CA PRO A 119 -3.26 -9.85 -11.21
C PRO A 119 -3.47 -8.55 -10.43
N ASP A 120 -4.33 -7.68 -10.98
CA ASP A 120 -4.74 -6.47 -10.28
C ASP A 120 -5.39 -6.82 -8.93
N GLU A 121 -5.13 -6.00 -7.91
CA GLU A 121 -5.57 -6.25 -6.55
C GLU A 121 -6.40 -5.07 -6.02
N ASP A 122 -7.64 -5.34 -5.60
CA ASP A 122 -8.50 -4.32 -5.01
C ASP A 122 -7.90 -3.79 -3.71
N SER A 123 -8.00 -2.49 -3.55
CA SER A 123 -7.45 -1.76 -2.41
C SER A 123 -8.34 -0.58 -2.05
N LEU A 124 -8.10 0.04 -0.92
CA LEU A 124 -8.79 1.24 -0.44
C LEU A 124 -7.78 2.28 0.01
N LEU A 125 -7.94 3.53 -0.41
CA LEU A 125 -7.21 4.66 0.17
C LEU A 125 -8.03 5.22 1.32
N VAL A 126 -7.61 4.91 2.55
CA VAL A 126 -8.32 5.28 3.78
C VAL A 126 -7.85 6.65 4.24
N TRP A 127 -8.76 7.61 4.28
CA TRP A 127 -8.48 8.99 4.69
C TRP A 127 -8.23 9.10 6.19
N HIS A 128 -7.38 10.02 6.59
CA HIS A 128 -7.03 10.35 7.99
C HIS A 128 -6.30 9.24 8.76
N MET A 129 -6.03 8.09 8.15
CA MET A 129 -5.35 6.97 8.80
C MET A 129 -3.84 7.22 8.82
N GLY A 130 -3.30 7.41 10.01
CA GLY A 130 -1.86 7.64 10.24
C GLY A 130 -1.05 6.35 10.34
N PRO A 131 0.29 6.44 10.47
CA PRO A 131 1.18 5.27 10.44
C PRO A 131 0.88 4.22 11.52
N THR A 132 0.51 4.64 12.73
CA THR A 132 0.19 3.72 13.83
C THR A 132 -1.04 2.88 13.52
N GLN A 133 -2.13 3.51 13.05
CA GLN A 133 -3.33 2.81 12.65
C GLN A 133 -3.09 1.96 11.40
N SER A 134 -2.36 2.50 10.42
CA SER A 134 -1.99 1.77 9.19
C SER A 134 -1.28 0.45 9.50
N ARG A 135 -0.35 0.48 10.46
CA ARG A 135 0.36 -0.72 10.92
C ARG A 135 -0.60 -1.71 11.59
N ALA A 136 -1.45 -1.25 12.48
CA ALA A 136 -2.40 -2.10 13.18
C ALA A 136 -3.42 -2.74 12.21
N TRP A 137 -4.00 -1.96 11.32
CA TRP A 137 -4.94 -2.44 10.32
C TRP A 137 -4.29 -3.39 9.32
N GLY A 138 -3.11 -3.05 8.81
CA GLY A 138 -2.37 -3.92 7.90
C GLY A 138 -2.04 -5.27 8.51
N ARG A 139 -1.62 -5.31 9.77
CA ARG A 139 -1.35 -6.56 10.48
C ARG A 139 -2.61 -7.38 10.76
N HIS A 140 -3.70 -6.71 11.17
CA HIS A 140 -4.99 -7.38 11.38
C HIS A 140 -5.49 -8.08 10.10
N TRP A 141 -5.29 -7.45 8.95
CA TRP A 141 -5.68 -8.01 7.65
C TRP A 141 -4.57 -8.83 7.00
N GLU A 142 -3.53 -9.19 7.76
CA GLU A 142 -2.45 -10.10 7.35
C GLU A 142 -1.71 -9.61 6.10
N GLN A 143 -1.43 -8.32 6.04
CA GLN A 143 -0.69 -7.74 4.94
C GLN A 143 0.82 -7.76 5.20
N ASN A 144 1.61 -7.95 4.14
CA ASN A 144 3.06 -7.83 4.19
C ASN A 144 3.52 -6.38 4.30
N ALA A 145 2.76 -5.48 3.70
CA ALA A 145 3.04 -4.05 3.64
C ALA A 145 1.76 -3.25 3.44
N VAL A 146 1.83 -1.96 3.74
CA VAL A 146 0.82 -0.96 3.38
C VAL A 146 1.54 0.27 2.83
N LEU A 147 0.82 1.18 2.16
CA LEU A 147 1.36 2.50 1.86
C LEU A 147 0.82 3.52 2.84
N THR A 148 1.70 4.32 3.42
CA THR A 148 1.34 5.47 4.24
C THR A 148 1.59 6.75 3.47
N VAL A 149 0.72 7.73 3.66
CA VAL A 149 0.82 9.05 3.03
C VAL A 149 0.75 10.10 4.10
N GLY A 150 1.72 11.00 4.13
CA GLY A 150 1.71 12.18 4.99
C GLY A 150 1.13 13.41 4.28
N SER A 151 1.23 14.56 4.92
CA SER A 151 0.74 15.85 4.38
C SER A 151 1.45 16.31 3.12
N ASP A 152 2.58 15.71 2.79
CA ASP A 152 3.35 15.94 1.55
C ASP A 152 2.82 15.17 0.34
N ALA A 153 1.77 14.36 0.52
CA ALA A 153 1.16 13.54 -0.54
C ALA A 153 2.16 12.63 -1.29
N VAL A 154 3.16 12.13 -0.56
CA VAL A 154 4.11 11.14 -1.05
C VAL A 154 3.77 9.77 -0.45
N PRO A 155 3.34 8.79 -1.25
CA PRO A 155 3.12 7.43 -0.75
C PRO A 155 4.44 6.77 -0.35
N ARG A 156 4.50 6.18 0.83
CA ARG A 156 5.68 5.49 1.35
C ARG A 156 5.35 4.07 1.75
N LEU A 157 6.20 3.14 1.35
CA LEU A 157 6.03 1.73 1.67
C LEU A 157 6.37 1.49 3.16
N LEU A 158 5.42 0.94 3.90
CA LEU A 158 5.59 0.51 5.28
C LEU A 158 5.54 -1.02 5.33
N LEU A 159 6.69 -1.64 5.56
CA LEU A 159 6.80 -3.09 5.68
C LEU A 159 6.34 -3.54 7.07
N LEU A 160 5.54 -4.60 7.13
CA LEU A 160 4.92 -5.09 8.37
C LEU A 160 5.58 -6.37 8.91
N ARG A 161 6.45 -6.98 8.10
CA ARG A 161 7.15 -8.23 8.44
C ARG A 161 8.62 -8.19 8.08
#